data_cdd00b842e2e596c5d23269b712d271f
#
_entry.id   cdd00b842e2e596c5d23269b712d271f
#
_cell.length_a   1.000
_cell.length_b   1.000
_cell.length_c   1.000
_cell.angle_alpha   90.00
_cell.angle_beta   90.00
_cell.angle_gamma   90.00
#
_symmetry.space_group_name_H-M   'P 1'
#
loop_
_entity.id
_entity.type
_entity.pdbx_description
1 polymer ?
#
loop_
_entity_poly.entity_id
_entity_poly.type
_entity_poly.pdbx_seq_one_letter_code
_entity_poly.pdbx_strand_id
1 'polypeptide(L)'
;MKKNHMIRLVLSALFLAIGFVLPFLTGQIPEVGSMLLPLHLPALICGFVCGWPWGLLVGFVLPIARSLLFGMPPLVPTALAMAFEMAGYGAVAGLLYQRLRPGRGRVYVALIGAMLAGRAVWGLASWLIYALLTQSRFALAAFWMGGFVNAWPGRVLQVVLVPLIVMALERARLIPLKEK
;
A
#
# COMPACT_ATOMS: atom_id res chain seq x y z
N MET A 1 21.64 15.04 8.60
CA MET A 1 20.17 14.96 8.69
C MET A 1 19.44 15.41 7.41
N LYS A 2 19.76 16.55 6.80
CA LYS A 2 19.08 17.07 5.58
C LYS A 2 19.20 16.14 4.35
N LYS A 3 20.35 15.52 4.08
CA LYS A 3 20.58 14.66 2.89
C LYS A 3 19.68 13.42 2.86
N ASN A 4 19.53 12.71 3.99
CA ASN A 4 18.69 11.51 4.06
C ASN A 4 17.20 11.82 3.92
N HIS A 5 16.75 12.97 4.40
CA HIS A 5 15.37 13.42 4.23
C HIS A 5 15.06 13.73 2.76
N MET A 6 16.00 14.39 2.06
CA MET A 6 15.84 14.69 0.63
C MET A 6 15.81 13.43 -0.23
N ILE A 7 16.67 12.44 0.06
CA ILE A 7 16.66 11.14 -0.63
C ILE A 7 15.30 10.44 -0.44
N ARG A 8 14.77 10.43 0.78
CA ARG A 8 13.46 9.81 1.05
C ARG A 8 12.33 10.52 0.33
N LEU A 9 12.37 11.86 0.24
CA LEU A 9 11.40 12.65 -0.51
C LEU A 9 11.41 12.27 -1.98
N VAL A 10 12.59 12.24 -2.62
CA VAL A 10 12.74 11.88 -4.03
C VAL A 10 12.29 10.45 -4.30
N LEU A 11 12.67 9.50 -3.45
CA LEU A 11 12.22 8.11 -3.58
C LEU A 11 10.70 7.98 -3.39
N SER A 12 10.11 8.73 -2.47
CA SER A 12 8.65 8.70 -2.27
C SER A 12 7.91 9.27 -3.48
N ALA A 13 8.43 10.33 -4.11
CA ALA A 13 7.91 10.86 -5.37
C ALA A 13 8.04 9.84 -6.52
N LEU A 14 9.15 9.10 -6.57
CA LEU A 14 9.34 8.01 -7.53
C LEU A 14 8.32 6.89 -7.32
N PHE A 15 8.07 6.47 -6.07
CA PHE A 15 7.04 5.46 -5.77
C PHE A 15 5.62 5.95 -6.13
N LEU A 16 5.31 7.24 -5.95
CA LEU A 16 4.07 7.82 -6.45
C LEU A 16 3.98 7.71 -7.98
N ALA A 17 5.03 8.08 -8.70
CA ALA A 17 5.07 8.00 -10.16
C ALA A 17 4.89 6.55 -10.66
N ILE A 18 5.58 5.58 -10.03
CA ILE A 18 5.41 4.15 -10.33
C ILE A 18 3.95 3.74 -10.09
N GLY A 19 3.35 4.20 -8.98
CA GLY A 19 1.95 3.89 -8.67
C GLY A 19 0.96 4.46 -9.69
N PHE A 20 1.25 5.58 -10.32
CA PHE A 20 0.44 6.09 -11.41
C PHE A 20 0.55 5.24 -12.68
N VAL A 21 1.73 4.74 -13.00
CA VAL A 21 2.01 3.98 -14.22
C VAL A 21 1.58 2.52 -14.13
N LEU A 22 1.78 1.88 -12.98
CA LEU A 22 1.54 0.43 -12.81
C LEU A 22 0.15 -0.07 -13.27
N PRO A 23 -0.97 0.61 -12.98
CA PRO A 23 -2.27 0.15 -13.46
C PRO A 23 -2.47 0.23 -14.97
N PHE A 24 -1.67 1.00 -15.70
CA PHE A 24 -1.69 0.96 -17.17
C PHE A 24 -1.19 -0.38 -17.72
N LEU A 25 -0.29 -1.06 -17.00
CA LEU A 25 0.17 -2.40 -17.36
C LEU A 25 -0.92 -3.46 -17.23
N THR A 26 -1.96 -3.20 -16.43
CA THR A 26 -3.15 -4.07 -16.31
C THR A 26 -4.28 -3.64 -17.26
N GLY A 27 -3.99 -2.80 -18.26
CA GLY A 27 -4.95 -2.30 -19.24
C GLY A 27 -6.05 -1.41 -18.66
N GLN A 28 -5.90 -0.93 -17.42
CA GLN A 28 -6.93 -0.19 -16.67
C GLN A 28 -8.27 -0.93 -16.55
N ILE A 29 -8.26 -2.27 -16.66
CA ILE A 29 -9.44 -3.11 -16.50
C ILE A 29 -9.74 -3.20 -15.00
N PRO A 30 -10.94 -2.75 -14.53
CA PRO A 30 -11.26 -2.69 -13.10
C PRO A 30 -11.16 -4.04 -12.40
N GLU A 31 -11.60 -5.11 -13.06
CA GLU A 31 -11.57 -6.48 -12.54
C GLU A 31 -10.12 -6.95 -12.31
N VAL A 32 -9.24 -6.75 -13.30
CA VAL A 32 -7.82 -7.10 -13.23
C VAL A 32 -7.11 -6.23 -12.17
N GLY A 33 -7.43 -4.95 -12.13
CA GLY A 33 -6.89 -4.02 -11.12
C GLY A 33 -7.29 -4.39 -9.70
N SER A 34 -8.54 -4.81 -9.47
CA SER A 34 -9.02 -5.27 -8.17
C SER A 34 -8.42 -6.61 -7.75
N MET A 35 -8.10 -7.49 -8.70
CA MET A 35 -7.44 -8.77 -8.45
C MET A 35 -5.96 -8.62 -8.15
N LEU A 36 -5.21 -7.82 -8.93
CA LEU A 36 -3.74 -7.71 -8.84
C LEU A 36 -3.27 -6.66 -7.84
N LEU A 37 -4.14 -5.72 -7.44
CA LEU A 37 -3.83 -4.67 -6.48
C LEU A 37 -2.52 -3.89 -6.80
N PRO A 38 -2.31 -3.41 -8.03
CA PRO A 38 -1.03 -2.85 -8.44
C PRO A 38 -0.64 -1.59 -7.66
N LEU A 39 -1.61 -0.79 -7.22
CA LEU A 39 -1.40 0.42 -6.43
C LEU A 39 -0.78 0.15 -5.05
N HIS A 40 -1.03 -1.03 -4.47
CA HIS A 40 -0.55 -1.37 -3.14
C HIS A 40 0.95 -1.62 -3.09
N LEU A 41 1.55 -2.12 -4.19
CA LEU A 41 2.98 -2.44 -4.26
C LEU A 41 3.88 -1.21 -3.99
N PRO A 42 3.70 -0.06 -4.68
CA PRO A 42 4.53 1.12 -4.43
C PRO A 42 4.39 1.67 -3.01
N ALA A 43 3.18 1.65 -2.44
CA ALA A 43 2.95 2.13 -1.07
C ALA A 43 3.65 1.23 -0.03
N LEU A 44 3.55 -0.10 -0.17
CA LEU A 44 4.26 -1.05 0.68
C LEU A 44 5.77 -0.87 0.58
N ILE A 45 6.33 -0.86 -0.63
CA ILE A 45 7.78 -0.73 -0.85
C ILE A 45 8.27 0.62 -0.32
N CYS A 46 7.51 1.70 -0.53
CA CYS A 46 7.83 3.01 0.05
C CYS A 46 7.92 2.95 1.58
N GLY A 47 6.99 2.26 2.25
CA GLY A 47 7.04 2.04 3.69
C GLY A 47 8.33 1.36 4.14
N PHE A 48 8.76 0.31 3.44
CA PHE A 48 10.01 -0.41 3.74
C PHE A 48 11.26 0.43 3.46
N VAL A 49 11.29 1.18 2.37
CA VAL A 49 12.47 1.90 1.90
C VAL A 49 12.61 3.27 2.55
N CYS A 50 11.56 4.07 2.53
CA CYS A 50 11.56 5.46 3.00
C CYS A 50 11.14 5.58 4.47
N GLY A 51 10.48 4.55 5.02
CA GLY A 51 9.99 4.53 6.38
C GLY A 51 8.50 4.86 6.50
N TRP A 52 7.96 4.63 7.71
CA TRP A 52 6.52 4.69 7.97
C TRP A 52 5.84 6.02 7.60
N PRO A 53 6.43 7.23 7.83
CA PRO A 53 5.75 8.48 7.50
C PRO A 53 5.55 8.65 6.00
N TRP A 54 6.57 8.28 5.21
CA TRP A 54 6.54 8.37 3.76
C TRP A 54 5.64 7.32 3.13
N GLY A 55 5.67 6.08 3.67
CA GLY A 55 4.74 5.01 3.26
C GLY A 55 3.30 5.37 3.53
N LEU A 56 2.99 5.98 4.69
CA LEU A 56 1.67 6.51 5.01
C LEU A 56 1.24 7.57 4.00
N LEU A 57 2.10 8.56 3.76
CA LEU A 57 1.80 9.68 2.86
C LEU A 57 1.53 9.19 1.42
N VAL A 58 2.44 8.37 0.88
CA VAL A 58 2.30 7.81 -0.47
C VAL A 58 1.05 6.94 -0.56
N GLY A 59 0.81 6.08 0.43
CA GLY A 59 -0.37 5.22 0.47
C GLY A 59 -1.68 6.01 0.50
N PHE A 60 -1.73 7.11 1.25
CA PHE A 60 -2.92 7.95 1.34
C PHE A 60 -3.16 8.75 0.05
N VAL A 61 -2.12 9.39 -0.47
CA VAL A 61 -2.22 10.31 -1.61
C VAL A 61 -2.48 9.56 -2.92
N LEU A 62 -1.82 8.42 -3.14
CA LEU A 62 -1.80 7.72 -4.42
C LEU A 62 -3.19 7.37 -4.98
N PRO A 63 -4.12 6.71 -4.25
CA PRO A 63 -5.42 6.34 -4.81
C PRO A 63 -6.32 7.57 -5.04
N ILE A 64 -6.23 8.58 -4.18
CA ILE A 64 -7.01 9.83 -4.32
C ILE A 64 -6.53 10.59 -5.56
N ALA A 65 -5.24 10.83 -5.68
CA ALA A 65 -4.67 11.54 -6.82
C ALA A 65 -4.94 10.79 -8.13
N ARG A 66 -4.86 9.45 -8.12
CA ARG A 66 -5.20 8.65 -9.30
C ARG A 66 -6.66 8.76 -9.67
N SER A 67 -7.57 8.73 -8.69
CA SER A 67 -9.00 8.94 -8.92
C SER A 67 -9.28 10.30 -9.57
N LEU A 68 -8.63 11.35 -9.09
CA LEU A 68 -8.81 12.71 -9.60
C LEU A 68 -8.22 12.90 -11.00
N LEU A 69 -7.07 12.28 -11.30
CA LEU A 69 -6.35 12.45 -12.56
C LEU A 69 -6.90 11.54 -13.68
N PHE A 70 -7.29 10.32 -13.35
CA PHE A 70 -7.64 9.30 -14.33
C PHE A 70 -9.10 8.79 -14.18
N GLY A 71 -9.85 9.31 -13.20
CA GLY A 71 -11.24 8.89 -12.97
C GLY A 71 -11.38 7.49 -12.37
N MET A 72 -10.28 6.78 -12.11
CA MET A 72 -10.30 5.40 -11.59
C MET A 72 -9.22 5.16 -10.54
N PRO A 73 -9.55 4.50 -9.42
CA PRO A 73 -10.88 4.00 -9.00
C PRO A 73 -11.87 5.15 -8.68
N PRO A 74 -13.20 4.88 -8.61
CA PRO A 74 -14.17 5.91 -8.20
C PRO A 74 -13.81 6.51 -6.85
N LEU A 75 -13.91 7.85 -6.73
CA LEU A 75 -13.46 8.56 -5.53
C LEU A 75 -14.18 8.08 -4.29
N VAL A 76 -15.50 8.01 -4.33
CA VAL A 76 -16.37 7.50 -3.25
C VAL A 76 -17.12 6.28 -3.77
N PRO A 77 -17.13 5.19 -3.05
CA PRO A 77 -16.45 4.90 -1.77
C PRO A 77 -15.02 4.37 -1.92
N THR A 78 -14.62 3.96 -3.13
CA THR A 78 -13.49 3.06 -3.36
C THR A 78 -12.13 3.71 -3.11
N ALA A 79 -11.83 4.85 -3.74
CA ALA A 79 -10.52 5.49 -3.60
C ALA A 79 -10.28 5.97 -2.16
N LEU A 80 -11.33 6.47 -1.48
CA LEU A 80 -11.22 6.87 -0.08
C LEU A 80 -10.92 5.68 0.83
N ALA A 81 -11.65 4.56 0.69
CA ALA A 81 -11.39 3.37 1.47
C ALA A 81 -9.99 2.81 1.21
N MET A 82 -9.55 2.80 -0.06
CA MET A 82 -8.19 2.40 -0.45
C MET A 82 -7.13 3.34 0.10
N ALA A 83 -7.39 4.65 0.21
CA ALA A 83 -6.44 5.61 0.75
C ALA A 83 -6.09 5.28 2.21
N PHE A 84 -7.09 5.01 3.04
CA PHE A 84 -6.87 4.60 4.42
C PHE A 84 -6.18 3.23 4.52
N GLU A 85 -6.60 2.27 3.70
CA GLU A 85 -5.97 0.95 3.63
C GLU A 85 -4.49 1.03 3.28
N MET A 86 -4.17 1.72 2.19
CA MET A 86 -2.80 1.82 1.69
C MET A 86 -1.91 2.68 2.60
N ALA A 87 -2.47 3.70 3.25
CA ALA A 87 -1.79 4.43 4.32
C ALA A 87 -1.43 3.50 5.48
N GLY A 88 -2.37 2.65 5.90
CA GLY A 88 -2.13 1.61 6.89
C GLY A 88 -1.04 0.63 6.47
N TYR A 89 -1.07 0.16 5.23
CA TYR A 89 -0.03 -0.72 4.67
C TYR A 89 1.35 -0.08 4.75
N GLY A 90 1.51 1.13 4.22
CA GLY A 90 2.79 1.82 4.19
C GLY A 90 3.31 2.17 5.60
N ALA A 91 2.43 2.62 6.48
CA ALA A 91 2.78 2.97 7.85
C ALA A 91 3.21 1.74 8.66
N VAL A 92 2.40 0.68 8.68
CA VAL A 92 2.67 -0.52 9.49
C VAL A 92 3.86 -1.29 8.94
N ALA A 93 4.00 -1.42 7.61
CA ALA A 93 5.17 -2.03 6.99
C ALA A 93 6.47 -1.33 7.42
N GLY A 94 6.52 -0.01 7.28
CA GLY A 94 7.68 0.78 7.68
C GLY A 94 7.96 0.73 9.17
N LEU A 95 6.92 0.82 10.01
CA LEU A 95 7.06 0.80 11.46
C LEU A 95 7.56 -0.55 11.99
N LEU A 96 6.94 -1.65 11.55
CA LEU A 96 7.35 -3.00 11.94
C LEU A 96 8.76 -3.32 11.43
N TYR A 97 9.05 -2.95 10.17
CA TYR A 97 10.37 -3.15 9.62
C TYR A 97 11.47 -2.42 10.38
N GLN A 98 11.20 -1.23 10.91
CA GLN A 98 12.16 -0.48 11.73
C GLN A 98 12.34 -1.06 13.14
N ARG A 99 11.27 -1.59 13.74
CA ARG A 99 11.27 -2.09 15.13
C ARG A 99 11.71 -3.55 15.26
N LEU A 100 11.49 -4.37 14.26
CA LEU A 100 11.88 -5.78 14.30
C LEU A 100 13.39 -5.96 14.18
N ARG A 101 13.92 -6.96 14.87
CA ARG A 101 15.34 -7.33 14.81
C ARG A 101 15.76 -7.70 13.37
N PRO A 102 16.96 -7.31 12.93
CA PRO A 102 17.50 -7.68 11.63
C PRO A 102 17.53 -9.20 11.44
N GLY A 103 16.94 -9.68 10.34
CA GLY A 103 16.87 -11.10 10.01
C GLY A 103 16.06 -11.35 8.75
N ARG A 104 16.23 -12.52 8.12
CA ARG A 104 15.55 -12.87 6.87
C ARG A 104 14.02 -12.84 6.98
N GLY A 105 13.47 -13.20 8.14
CA GLY A 105 12.02 -13.21 8.40
C GLY A 105 11.42 -11.81 8.64
N ARG A 106 12.23 -10.78 8.93
CA ARG A 106 11.75 -9.43 9.28
C ARG A 106 10.83 -8.83 8.22
N VAL A 107 11.20 -8.96 6.94
CA VAL A 107 10.43 -8.42 5.82
C VAL A 107 9.07 -9.10 5.73
N TYR A 108 9.02 -10.43 5.86
CA TYR A 108 7.77 -11.20 5.81
C TYR A 108 6.85 -10.88 6.99
N VAL A 109 7.39 -10.82 8.21
CA VAL A 109 6.59 -10.47 9.40
C VAL A 109 6.02 -9.05 9.29
N ALA A 110 6.84 -8.09 8.85
CA ALA A 110 6.39 -6.73 8.64
C ALA A 110 5.35 -6.62 7.53
N LEU A 111 5.52 -7.36 6.43
CA LEU A 111 4.58 -7.39 5.30
C LEU A 111 3.24 -7.99 5.70
N ILE A 112 3.24 -9.17 6.32
CA ILE A 112 1.99 -9.84 6.73
C ILE A 112 1.27 -8.99 7.79
N GLY A 113 2.00 -8.44 8.76
CA GLY A 113 1.43 -7.52 9.74
C GLY A 113 0.81 -6.28 9.11
N ALA A 114 1.47 -5.69 8.12
CA ALA A 114 0.94 -4.57 7.36
C ALA A 114 -0.33 -4.94 6.58
N MET A 115 -0.35 -6.10 5.93
CA MET A 115 -1.51 -6.59 5.16
C MET A 115 -2.72 -6.82 6.06
N LEU A 116 -2.54 -7.39 7.24
CA LEU A 116 -3.62 -7.59 8.21
C LEU A 116 -4.13 -6.26 8.77
N ALA A 117 -3.22 -5.38 9.21
CA ALA A 117 -3.58 -4.07 9.73
C ALA A 117 -4.30 -3.21 8.69
N GLY A 118 -3.81 -3.17 7.46
CA GLY A 118 -4.43 -2.40 6.39
C GLY A 118 -5.82 -2.95 6.03
N ARG A 119 -6.04 -4.28 6.10
CA ARG A 119 -7.37 -4.85 5.91
C ARG A 119 -8.35 -4.47 7.02
N ALA A 120 -7.91 -4.44 8.26
CA ALA A 120 -8.72 -3.95 9.36
C ALA A 120 -9.10 -2.47 9.15
N VAL A 121 -8.13 -1.65 8.76
CA VAL A 121 -8.35 -0.23 8.43
C VAL A 121 -9.32 -0.08 7.25
N TRP A 122 -9.15 -0.87 6.18
CA TRP A 122 -10.06 -0.83 5.03
C TRP A 122 -11.49 -1.19 5.41
N GLY A 123 -11.67 -2.23 6.22
CA GLY A 123 -12.98 -2.65 6.70
C GLY A 123 -13.67 -1.55 7.51
N LEU A 124 -12.96 -0.93 8.44
CA LEU A 124 -13.46 0.18 9.26
C LEU A 124 -13.76 1.41 8.39
N ALA A 125 -12.84 1.79 7.51
CA ALA A 125 -13.02 2.93 6.61
C ALA A 125 -14.21 2.71 5.67
N SER A 126 -14.33 1.53 5.07
CA SER A 126 -15.47 1.18 4.22
C SER A 126 -16.78 1.26 4.99
N TRP A 127 -16.85 0.68 6.19
CA TRP A 127 -18.04 0.75 7.02
C TRP A 127 -18.45 2.20 7.31
N LEU A 128 -17.51 3.06 7.69
CA LEU A 128 -17.77 4.48 7.95
C LEU A 128 -18.21 5.24 6.68
N ILE A 129 -17.54 5.01 5.55
CA ILE A 129 -17.83 5.67 4.28
C ILE A 129 -19.24 5.26 3.80
N TYR A 130 -19.57 3.98 3.86
CA TYR A 130 -20.90 3.51 3.47
C TYR A 130 -21.98 4.07 4.39
N ALA A 131 -21.76 4.09 5.70
CA ALA A 131 -22.71 4.64 6.66
C ALA A 131 -22.95 6.16 6.50
N LEU A 132 -21.87 6.93 6.27
CA LEU A 132 -21.93 8.40 6.30
C LEU A 132 -22.18 9.02 4.91
N LEU A 133 -21.60 8.47 3.85
CA LEU A 133 -21.61 9.10 2.53
C LEU A 133 -22.57 8.43 1.55
N THR A 134 -22.77 7.13 1.64
CA THR A 134 -23.66 6.41 0.70
C THR A 134 -25.00 6.04 1.33
N GLN A 135 -25.18 6.26 2.64
CA GLN A 135 -26.39 5.91 3.39
C GLN A 135 -26.87 4.47 3.15
N SER A 136 -25.95 3.59 2.80
CA SER A 136 -26.19 2.17 2.54
C SER A 136 -25.44 1.30 3.54
N ARG A 137 -25.95 0.07 3.76
CA ARG A 137 -25.26 -0.86 4.67
C ARG A 137 -24.10 -1.56 3.97
N PHE A 138 -22.92 -1.42 4.54
CA PHE A 138 -21.78 -2.23 4.12
C PHE A 138 -21.96 -3.66 4.63
N ALA A 139 -22.29 -4.57 3.71
CA ALA A 139 -22.54 -5.96 4.05
C ALA A 139 -21.23 -6.68 4.43
N LEU A 140 -21.27 -7.49 5.49
CA LEU A 140 -20.15 -8.33 5.89
C LEU A 140 -19.67 -9.25 4.75
N ALA A 141 -20.61 -9.72 3.90
CA ALA A 141 -20.31 -10.48 2.69
C ALA A 141 -19.42 -9.70 1.72
N ALA A 142 -19.66 -8.40 1.52
CA ALA A 142 -18.84 -7.55 0.67
C ALA A 142 -17.40 -7.38 1.24
N PHE A 143 -17.27 -7.36 2.57
CA PHE A 143 -15.95 -7.36 3.23
C PHE A 143 -15.17 -8.64 2.92
N TRP A 144 -15.80 -9.80 3.04
CA TRP A 144 -15.14 -11.09 2.75
C TRP A 144 -14.83 -11.26 1.26
N MET A 145 -15.80 -11.00 0.39
CA MET A 145 -15.63 -11.16 -1.06
C MET A 145 -14.60 -10.18 -1.64
N GLY A 146 -14.78 -8.88 -1.41
CA GLY A 146 -13.85 -7.85 -1.91
C GLY A 146 -12.52 -7.85 -1.18
N GLY A 147 -12.59 -8.08 0.13
CA GLY A 147 -11.41 -8.05 0.99
C GLY A 147 -10.52 -9.29 0.87
N PHE A 148 -11.07 -10.49 0.69
CA PHE A 148 -10.30 -11.73 0.79
C PHE A 148 -10.38 -12.62 -0.45
N VAL A 149 -11.54 -12.78 -1.04
CA VAL A 149 -11.73 -13.73 -2.14
C VAL A 149 -11.21 -13.16 -3.47
N ASN A 150 -11.61 -11.96 -3.85
CA ASN A 150 -11.26 -11.42 -5.17
C ASN A 150 -9.79 -10.95 -5.25
N ALA A 151 -9.21 -10.50 -4.16
CA ALA A 151 -7.88 -9.91 -4.12
C ALA A 151 -6.74 -10.91 -3.80
N TRP A 152 -7.03 -12.22 -3.74
CA TRP A 152 -6.01 -13.22 -3.37
C TRP A 152 -4.82 -13.28 -4.34
N PRO A 153 -4.99 -13.16 -5.70
CA PRO A 153 -3.84 -13.22 -6.60
C PRO A 153 -2.87 -12.06 -6.37
N GLY A 154 -3.40 -10.84 -6.16
CA GLY A 154 -2.60 -9.66 -5.83
C GLY A 154 -1.84 -9.81 -4.52
N ARG A 155 -2.42 -10.47 -3.52
CA ARG A 155 -1.73 -10.76 -2.26
C ARG A 155 -0.59 -11.75 -2.41
N VAL A 156 -0.80 -12.82 -3.16
CA VAL A 156 0.28 -13.75 -3.48
C VAL A 156 1.41 -12.99 -4.19
N LEU A 157 1.06 -12.16 -5.17
CA LEU A 157 2.02 -11.31 -5.86
C LEU A 157 2.78 -10.40 -4.89
N GLN A 158 2.11 -9.77 -3.94
CA GLN A 158 2.73 -8.90 -2.92
C GLN A 158 3.67 -9.68 -2.00
N VAL A 159 3.26 -10.88 -1.54
CA VAL A 159 4.09 -11.72 -0.65
C VAL A 159 5.35 -12.22 -1.35
N VAL A 160 5.33 -12.35 -2.68
CA VAL A 160 6.51 -12.76 -3.46
C VAL A 160 7.36 -11.54 -3.86
N LEU A 161 6.74 -10.53 -4.50
CA LEU A 161 7.49 -9.40 -5.08
C LEU A 161 8.03 -8.44 -4.03
N VAL A 162 7.26 -8.11 -2.99
CA VAL A 162 7.70 -7.12 -2.00
C VAL A 162 8.95 -7.59 -1.25
N PRO A 163 9.00 -8.81 -0.70
CA PRO A 163 10.23 -9.30 -0.06
C PRO A 163 11.41 -9.40 -1.02
N LEU A 164 11.17 -9.84 -2.27
CA LEU A 164 12.21 -9.95 -3.28
C LEU A 164 12.86 -8.59 -3.54
N ILE A 165 12.03 -7.56 -3.79
CA ILE A 165 12.50 -6.19 -4.07
C ILE A 165 13.19 -5.60 -2.83
N VAL A 166 12.56 -5.70 -1.66
CA VAL A 166 13.11 -5.12 -0.42
C VAL A 166 14.45 -5.77 -0.06
N MET A 167 14.56 -7.10 -0.15
CA MET A 167 15.83 -7.81 0.11
C MET A 167 16.90 -7.48 -0.94
N ALA A 168 16.53 -7.30 -2.21
CA ALA A 168 17.46 -6.86 -3.25
C ALA A 168 17.99 -5.46 -2.95
N LEU A 169 17.10 -4.53 -2.56
CA LEU A 169 17.48 -3.17 -2.17
C LEU A 169 18.33 -3.14 -0.88
N GLU A 170 18.06 -4.04 0.07
CA GLU A 170 18.92 -4.20 1.26
C GLU A 170 20.34 -4.67 0.89
N ARG A 171 20.46 -5.66 0.00
CA ARG A 171 21.76 -6.14 -0.49
C ARG A 171 22.53 -5.05 -1.25
N ALA A 172 21.84 -4.28 -2.06
CA ALA A 172 22.39 -3.15 -2.79
C ALA A 172 22.71 -1.93 -1.90
N ARG A 173 22.42 -1.97 -0.59
CA ARG A 173 22.60 -0.87 0.39
C ARG A 173 21.84 0.41 -0.01
N LEU A 174 20.76 0.29 -0.75
CA LEU A 174 19.95 1.41 -1.23
C LEU A 174 18.84 1.85 -0.25
N ILE A 175 18.67 1.15 0.88
CA ILE A 175 17.68 1.51 1.89
C ILE A 175 18.28 2.52 2.88
N PRO A 176 17.82 3.79 2.89
CA PRO A 176 18.40 4.86 3.72
C PRO A 176 18.04 4.76 5.21
N LEU A 177 17.34 3.69 5.63
CA LEU A 177 16.93 3.45 7.01
C LEU A 177 18.00 2.79 7.89
N LYS A 178 19.11 2.34 7.32
CA LYS A 178 20.15 1.55 8.01
C LYS A 178 21.27 2.36 8.67
N GLU A 179 21.14 3.68 8.74
CA GLU A 179 22.11 4.46 9.55
C GLU A 179 21.67 4.45 11.02
N LYS A 180 22.28 3.57 11.80
CA LYS A 180 22.55 3.74 13.23
C LYS A 180 23.97 4.20 13.40
#